data_17c26971c61fa8eeb3a80da4828edbd8
#
_entry.id   17c26971c61fa8eeb3a80da4828edbd8
#
_cell.length_a   1.000
_cell.length_b   1.000
_cell.length_c   1.000
_cell.angle_alpha   90.00
_cell.angle_beta   90.00
_cell.angle_gamma   90.00
#
_symmetry.space_group_name_H-M   'P 1'
#
loop_
_entity.id
_entity.type
_entity.pdbx_description
1 polymer ?
#
loop_
_entity_poly.entity_id
_entity_poly.type
_entity_poly.pdbx_seq_one_letter_code
_entity_poly.pdbx_strand_id
1 'polypeptide(L)'
;MANPVVALLNDPAVVAEVNALHEAYEAALVGNDVEKLTEFFWDSALALRFGASESLYGAEEILAFRKARPANDLARSVSNLRIVTFGPDTAIVTLEFDRNTGGVLRHGRQSQVWRKMPEGWKIVSAHVSLVPEDFMTHAAVQVGLPIPAEYRDGVRLNLERSRAIAEPLLALQLDGSVESATVFES
;
A
#
# COMPACT_ATOMS: atom_id res chain seq x y z
N MET A 1 -32.87 -19.63 -2.82
CA MET A 1 -32.61 -18.99 -1.53
C MET A 1 -31.41 -18.06 -1.68
N ALA A 2 -31.54 -16.78 -1.33
CA ALA A 2 -30.41 -15.84 -1.38
C ALA A 2 -29.32 -16.29 -0.40
N ASN A 3 -28.05 -16.20 -0.80
CA ASN A 3 -26.93 -16.53 0.08
C ASN A 3 -26.95 -15.55 1.26
N PRO A 4 -27.04 -16.01 2.52
CA PRO A 4 -27.15 -15.15 3.70
C PRO A 4 -25.93 -14.21 3.85
N VAL A 5 -24.78 -14.54 3.29
CA VAL A 5 -23.58 -13.68 3.29
C VAL A 5 -23.80 -12.45 2.42
N VAL A 6 -24.52 -12.57 1.30
CA VAL A 6 -24.78 -11.42 0.39
C VAL A 6 -25.73 -10.40 1.04
N ALA A 7 -26.64 -10.84 1.90
CA ALA A 7 -27.58 -9.97 2.59
C ALA A 7 -26.90 -9.07 3.68
N LEU A 8 -25.65 -9.36 4.03
CA LEU A 8 -24.89 -8.61 5.03
C LEU A 8 -23.83 -7.69 4.41
N LEU A 9 -23.72 -7.66 3.09
CA LEU A 9 -22.71 -6.85 2.39
C LEU A 9 -23.24 -5.44 2.14
N ASN A 10 -22.39 -4.44 2.43
CA ASN A 10 -22.57 -3.06 2.03
C ASN A 10 -23.89 -2.43 2.51
N ASP A 11 -24.24 -2.65 3.79
CA ASP A 11 -25.33 -1.88 4.41
C ASP A 11 -25.04 -0.38 4.22
N PRO A 12 -25.94 0.40 3.58
CA PRO A 12 -25.70 1.80 3.27
C PRO A 12 -25.41 2.66 4.50
N ALA A 13 -26.04 2.36 5.64
CA ALA A 13 -25.81 3.10 6.88
C ALA A 13 -24.41 2.82 7.43
N VAL A 14 -23.94 1.57 7.40
CA VAL A 14 -22.60 1.18 7.84
C VAL A 14 -21.53 1.75 6.89
N VAL A 15 -21.78 1.71 5.59
CA VAL A 15 -20.87 2.32 4.59
C VAL A 15 -20.72 3.82 4.84
N ALA A 16 -21.84 4.53 5.08
CA ALA A 16 -21.82 5.97 5.38
C ALA A 16 -21.07 6.28 6.68
N GLU A 17 -21.27 5.48 7.74
CA GLU A 17 -20.56 5.62 9.01
C GLU A 17 -19.04 5.47 8.81
N VAL A 18 -18.60 4.43 8.12
CA VAL A 18 -17.18 4.17 7.85
C VAL A 18 -16.57 5.22 6.93
N ASN A 19 -17.34 5.71 5.93
CA ASN A 19 -16.88 6.78 5.05
C ASN A 19 -16.58 8.07 5.82
N ALA A 20 -17.48 8.49 6.70
CA ALA A 20 -17.28 9.69 7.52
C ALA A 20 -16.03 9.57 8.44
N LEU A 21 -15.81 8.38 9.00
CA LEU A 21 -14.62 8.10 9.82
C LEU A 21 -13.33 8.09 8.96
N HIS A 22 -13.40 7.57 7.75
CA HIS A 22 -12.27 7.59 6.82
C HIS A 22 -11.93 9.02 6.39
N GLU A 23 -12.90 9.86 6.10
CA GLU A 23 -12.67 11.28 5.80
C GLU A 23 -12.00 12.00 6.97
N ALA A 24 -12.45 11.75 8.20
CA ALA A 24 -11.83 12.31 9.40
C ALA A 24 -10.40 11.78 9.62
N TYR A 25 -10.15 10.51 9.31
CA TYR A 25 -8.81 9.92 9.31
C TYR A 25 -7.89 10.58 8.28
N GLU A 26 -8.36 10.81 7.05
CA GLU A 26 -7.58 11.48 6.00
C GLU A 26 -7.22 12.92 6.41
N ALA A 27 -8.17 13.66 6.96
CA ALA A 27 -7.93 15.01 7.46
C ALA A 27 -6.85 15.03 8.57
N ALA A 28 -6.93 14.09 9.52
CA ALA A 28 -5.93 13.94 10.58
C ALA A 28 -4.56 13.52 10.00
N LEU A 29 -4.54 12.68 8.96
CA LEU A 29 -3.31 12.23 8.31
C LEU A 29 -2.57 13.38 7.61
N VAL A 30 -3.29 14.18 6.85
CA VAL A 30 -2.73 15.34 6.11
C VAL A 30 -2.33 16.45 7.09
N GLY A 31 -3.14 16.67 8.14
CA GLY A 31 -2.84 17.64 9.19
C GLY A 31 -1.77 17.20 10.20
N ASN A 32 -1.27 15.98 10.10
CA ASN A 32 -0.34 15.37 11.06
C ASN A 32 -0.82 15.41 12.51
N ASP A 33 -2.13 15.28 12.71
CA ASP A 33 -2.74 15.18 14.03
C ASP A 33 -2.49 13.78 14.61
N VAL A 34 -1.36 13.64 15.32
CA VAL A 34 -0.89 12.35 15.84
C VAL A 34 -1.85 11.79 16.89
N GLU A 35 -2.45 12.63 17.72
CA GLU A 35 -3.39 12.21 18.75
C GLU A 35 -4.63 11.58 18.11
N LYS A 36 -5.26 12.30 17.19
CA LYS A 36 -6.43 11.83 16.48
C LYS A 36 -6.16 10.60 15.61
N LEU A 37 -5.00 10.56 14.97
CA LEU A 37 -4.56 9.38 14.22
C LEU A 37 -4.40 8.15 15.12
N THR A 38 -3.97 8.33 16.36
CA THR A 38 -3.83 7.24 17.35
C THR A 38 -5.19 6.73 17.78
N GLU A 39 -6.18 7.61 17.97
CA GLU A 39 -7.56 7.24 18.33
C GLU A 39 -8.23 6.35 17.27
N PHE A 40 -7.88 6.49 16.00
CA PHE A 40 -8.42 5.63 14.95
C PHE A 40 -7.87 4.20 14.99
N PHE A 41 -6.67 3.99 15.53
CA PHE A 41 -6.11 2.64 15.62
C PHE A 41 -6.58 1.92 16.87
N TRP A 42 -6.70 0.61 16.74
CA TRP A 42 -6.97 -0.26 17.88
C TRP A 42 -5.79 -0.22 18.86
N ASP A 43 -6.06 0.10 20.11
CA ASP A 43 -5.05 0.13 21.17
C ASP A 43 -4.76 -1.31 21.63
N SER A 44 -3.90 -1.99 20.89
CA SER A 44 -3.56 -3.40 21.13
C SER A 44 -2.19 -3.74 20.57
N ALA A 45 -1.51 -4.67 21.23
CA ALA A 45 -0.30 -5.30 20.69
C ALA A 45 -0.56 -6.11 19.40
N LEU A 46 -1.82 -6.38 19.07
CA LEU A 46 -2.22 -7.10 17.84
C LEU A 46 -2.55 -6.17 16.68
N ALA A 47 -2.58 -4.86 16.88
CA ALA A 47 -2.73 -3.91 15.78
C ALA A 47 -1.53 -4.00 14.82
N LEU A 48 -1.78 -3.87 13.53
CA LEU A 48 -0.77 -4.04 12.50
C LEU A 48 -0.76 -2.86 11.53
N ARG A 49 0.43 -2.34 11.21
CA ARG A 49 0.59 -1.37 10.13
C ARG A 49 1.86 -1.63 9.34
N PHE A 50 1.70 -1.98 8.07
CA PHE A 50 2.78 -1.97 7.09
C PHE A 50 2.74 -0.66 6.31
N GLY A 51 3.84 0.07 6.31
CA GLY A 51 4.04 1.24 5.47
C GLY A 51 4.85 0.90 4.22
N ALA A 52 5.23 1.93 3.48
CA ALA A 52 6.03 1.74 2.26
C ALA A 52 7.46 1.22 2.55
N SER A 53 7.97 1.48 3.73
CA SER A 53 9.35 1.11 4.15
C SER A 53 9.43 0.54 5.56
N GLU A 54 8.31 0.50 6.29
CA GLU A 54 8.29 0.07 7.68
C GLU A 54 7.24 -1.01 7.94
N SER A 55 7.52 -1.90 8.88
CA SER A 55 6.59 -2.89 9.43
C SER A 55 6.43 -2.63 10.91
N LEU A 56 5.22 -2.30 11.34
CA LEU A 56 4.92 -1.89 12.72
C LEU A 56 3.92 -2.86 13.34
N TYR A 57 4.29 -3.39 14.49
CA TYR A 57 3.53 -4.37 15.25
C TYR A 57 3.10 -3.75 16.59
N GLY A 58 1.79 -3.68 16.80
CA GLY A 58 1.19 -3.10 17.99
C GLY A 58 1.04 -1.58 17.95
N ALA A 59 0.12 -1.09 18.79
CA ALA A 59 -0.23 0.32 18.88
C ALA A 59 0.95 1.21 19.29
N GLU A 60 1.84 0.70 20.14
CA GLU A 60 3.00 1.44 20.63
C GLU A 60 3.99 1.77 19.50
N GLU A 61 4.33 0.81 18.65
CA GLU A 61 5.23 1.04 17.51
C GLU A 61 4.60 1.99 16.49
N ILE A 62 3.28 1.86 16.24
CA ILE A 62 2.54 2.74 15.35
C ILE A 62 2.56 4.18 15.88
N LEU A 63 2.36 4.38 17.18
CA LEU A 63 2.42 5.71 17.81
C LEU A 63 3.83 6.29 17.76
N ALA A 64 4.85 5.50 18.09
CA ALA A 64 6.25 5.93 18.07
C ALA A 64 6.66 6.39 16.66
N PHE A 65 6.32 5.62 15.63
CA PHE A 65 6.55 5.99 14.24
C PHE A 65 5.87 7.31 13.86
N ARG A 66 4.60 7.51 14.26
CA ARG A 66 3.87 8.74 13.95
C ARG A 66 4.47 9.97 14.60
N LYS A 67 4.95 9.85 15.84
CA LYS A 67 5.63 10.93 16.57
C LYS A 67 6.99 11.29 15.94
N ALA A 68 7.71 10.30 15.43
CA ALA A 68 9.02 10.49 14.81
C ALA A 68 8.95 10.96 13.35
N ARG A 69 7.81 10.78 12.69
CA ARG A 69 7.64 11.11 11.26
C ARG A 69 7.69 12.63 11.04
N PRO A 70 8.46 13.11 10.02
CA PRO A 70 8.39 14.52 9.60
C PRO A 70 6.97 14.93 9.19
N ALA A 71 6.58 16.14 9.54
CA ALA A 71 5.23 16.68 9.25
C ALA A 71 5.09 17.28 7.84
N ASN A 72 6.17 17.30 7.06
CA ASN A 72 6.18 17.83 5.70
C ASN A 72 5.70 16.79 4.67
N ASP A 73 5.25 17.27 3.52
CA ASP A 73 4.87 16.46 2.35
C ASP A 73 3.80 15.38 2.64
N LEU A 74 2.87 15.66 3.57
CA LEU A 74 1.79 14.74 3.93
C LEU A 74 0.55 14.89 3.05
N ALA A 75 0.42 16.01 2.34
CA ALA A 75 -0.69 16.25 1.43
C ALA A 75 -0.72 15.19 0.32
N ARG A 76 -1.89 14.65 0.05
CA ARG A 76 -2.12 13.66 -1.00
C ARG A 76 -3.49 13.82 -1.63
N SER A 77 -3.64 13.43 -2.88
CA SER A 77 -4.93 13.25 -3.54
C SER A 77 -5.32 11.78 -3.49
N VAL A 78 -6.56 11.52 -3.12
CA VAL A 78 -7.12 10.17 -3.02
C VAL A 78 -7.96 9.87 -4.25
N SER A 79 -7.83 8.70 -4.82
CA SER A 79 -8.61 8.18 -5.92
C SER A 79 -9.01 6.72 -5.67
N ASN A 80 -9.98 6.21 -6.45
CA ASN A 80 -10.43 4.82 -6.40
C ASN A 80 -10.82 4.34 -5.00
N LEU A 81 -11.34 5.25 -4.13
CA LEU A 81 -11.82 4.88 -2.80
C LEU A 81 -12.95 3.86 -2.91
N ARG A 82 -12.80 2.76 -2.20
CA ARG A 82 -13.80 1.71 -2.06
C ARG A 82 -13.94 1.32 -0.60
N ILE A 83 -15.18 1.24 -0.15
CA ILE A 83 -15.55 0.75 1.18
C ILE A 83 -16.43 -0.48 0.98
N VAL A 84 -16.05 -1.59 1.55
CA VAL A 84 -16.84 -2.83 1.57
C VAL A 84 -17.07 -3.20 3.02
N THR A 85 -18.35 -3.39 3.39
CA THR A 85 -18.73 -3.78 4.74
C THR A 85 -19.24 -5.21 4.80
N PHE A 86 -18.88 -5.93 5.85
CA PHE A 86 -19.29 -7.32 6.14
C PHE A 86 -20.05 -7.33 7.45
N GLY A 87 -21.37 -7.15 7.35
CA GLY A 87 -22.22 -6.95 8.52
C GLY A 87 -22.02 -5.56 9.17
N PRO A 88 -22.49 -5.40 10.42
CA PRO A 88 -22.53 -4.11 11.11
C PRO A 88 -21.19 -3.69 11.74
N ASP A 89 -20.17 -4.55 11.74
CA ASP A 89 -18.99 -4.41 12.59
C ASP A 89 -17.64 -4.59 11.89
N THR A 90 -17.62 -4.89 10.59
CA THR A 90 -16.38 -5.10 9.82
C THR A 90 -16.43 -4.33 8.51
N ALA A 91 -15.35 -3.61 8.20
CA ALA A 91 -15.20 -2.94 6.91
C ALA A 91 -13.76 -3.06 6.39
N ILE A 92 -13.66 -3.07 5.07
CA ILE A 92 -12.39 -2.92 4.35
C ILE A 92 -12.48 -1.61 3.56
N VAL A 93 -11.50 -0.76 3.75
CA VAL A 93 -11.33 0.49 2.99
C VAL A 93 -10.08 0.36 2.14
N THR A 94 -10.23 0.55 0.83
CA THR A 94 -9.12 0.55 -0.12
C THR A 94 -9.13 1.81 -0.94
N LEU A 95 -7.96 2.32 -1.28
CA LEU A 95 -7.80 3.51 -2.11
C LEU A 95 -6.46 3.51 -2.82
N GLU A 96 -6.37 4.35 -3.84
CA GLU A 96 -5.11 4.78 -4.44
C GLU A 96 -4.87 6.24 -4.07
N PHE A 97 -3.60 6.65 -4.04
CA PHE A 97 -3.25 8.03 -3.73
C PHE A 97 -2.03 8.49 -4.51
N ASP A 98 -1.99 9.79 -4.75
CA ASP A 98 -0.82 10.49 -5.28
C ASP A 98 -0.30 11.47 -4.23
N ARG A 99 1.00 11.43 -3.97
CA ARG A 99 1.68 12.30 -3.02
C ARG A 99 2.98 12.82 -3.60
N ASN A 100 3.22 14.11 -3.47
CA ASN A 100 4.52 14.68 -3.77
C ASN A 100 5.43 14.55 -2.54
N THR A 101 6.58 13.93 -2.71
CA THR A 101 7.59 13.78 -1.66
C THR A 101 8.93 14.27 -2.19
N GLY A 102 9.45 15.38 -1.63
CA GLY A 102 10.71 15.97 -2.09
C GLY A 102 10.70 16.36 -3.57
N GLY A 103 9.56 16.82 -4.10
CA GLY A 103 9.41 17.19 -5.51
C GLY A 103 9.12 16.03 -6.47
N VAL A 104 9.06 14.79 -5.97
CA VAL A 104 8.76 13.59 -6.77
C VAL A 104 7.33 13.12 -6.49
N LEU A 105 6.53 13.02 -7.55
CA LEU A 105 5.19 12.43 -7.47
C LEU A 105 5.31 10.94 -7.20
N ARG A 106 4.62 10.44 -6.18
CA ARG A 106 4.56 9.03 -5.78
C ARG A 106 3.15 8.53 -5.87
N HIS A 107 2.94 7.45 -6.60
CA HIS A 107 1.69 6.72 -6.62
C HIS A 107 1.69 5.64 -5.55
N GLY A 108 0.61 5.51 -4.81
CA GLY A 108 0.52 4.52 -3.74
C GLY A 108 -0.86 3.89 -3.65
N ARG A 109 -0.91 2.81 -2.90
CA ARG A 109 -2.13 2.08 -2.55
C ARG A 109 -2.21 1.92 -1.06
N GLN A 110 -3.43 1.96 -0.55
CA GLN A 110 -3.69 1.73 0.86
C GLN A 110 -4.87 0.79 1.02
N SER A 111 -4.75 -0.13 1.97
CA SER A 111 -5.87 -0.91 2.48
C SER A 111 -5.92 -0.81 3.99
N GLN A 112 -7.14 -0.79 4.55
CA GLN A 112 -7.39 -0.76 5.99
C GLN A 112 -8.50 -1.74 6.31
N VAL A 113 -8.33 -2.49 7.39
CA VAL A 113 -9.38 -3.29 8.00
C VAL A 113 -9.88 -2.56 9.23
N TRP A 114 -11.17 -2.27 9.24
CA TRP A 114 -11.86 -1.59 10.33
C TRP A 114 -12.76 -2.58 11.06
N ARG A 115 -12.73 -2.53 12.39
CA ARG A 115 -13.62 -3.30 13.27
C ARG A 115 -14.35 -2.38 14.21
N LYS A 116 -15.65 -2.62 14.41
CA LYS A 116 -16.45 -1.93 15.42
C LYS A 116 -16.21 -2.61 16.76
N MET A 117 -15.48 -1.93 17.61
CA MET A 117 -15.16 -2.34 18.98
C MET A 117 -16.18 -1.71 19.95
N PRO A 118 -16.21 -2.06 21.25
CA PRO A 118 -17.07 -1.40 22.23
C PRO A 118 -16.88 0.13 22.29
N GLU A 119 -15.66 0.59 22.06
CA GLU A 119 -15.28 2.00 22.02
C GLU A 119 -15.49 2.69 20.66
N GLY A 120 -16.03 2.00 19.68
CA GLY A 120 -16.27 2.50 18.33
C GLY A 120 -15.43 1.81 17.26
N TRP A 121 -15.48 2.35 16.03
CA TRP A 121 -14.70 1.80 14.92
C TRP A 121 -13.21 2.05 15.08
N LYS A 122 -12.41 0.98 14.88
CA LYS A 122 -10.95 1.02 14.97
C LYS A 122 -10.31 0.35 13.75
N ILE A 123 -9.19 0.91 13.31
CA ILE A 123 -8.33 0.27 12.32
C ILE A 123 -7.51 -0.80 13.04
N VAL A 124 -7.74 -2.05 12.70
CA VAL A 124 -7.00 -3.20 13.28
C VAL A 124 -5.81 -3.59 12.43
N SER A 125 -5.87 -3.31 11.14
CA SER A 125 -4.76 -3.55 10.20
C SER A 125 -4.75 -2.48 9.12
N ALA A 126 -3.56 -2.03 8.73
CA ALA A 126 -3.37 -1.14 7.60
C ALA A 126 -2.14 -1.55 6.79
N HIS A 127 -2.23 -1.39 5.47
CA HIS A 127 -1.12 -1.60 4.55
C HIS A 127 -1.05 -0.44 3.56
N VAL A 128 0.13 0.10 3.39
CA VAL A 128 0.46 1.12 2.40
C VAL A 128 1.61 0.62 1.55
N SER A 129 1.46 0.66 0.24
CA SER A 129 2.53 0.37 -0.72
C SER A 129 2.67 1.51 -1.70
N LEU A 130 3.88 1.72 -2.20
CA LEU A 130 4.10 2.58 -3.35
C LEU A 130 4.08 1.72 -4.62
N VAL A 131 3.45 2.25 -5.65
CA VAL A 131 3.51 1.66 -6.98
C VAL A 131 4.84 2.12 -7.58
N PRO A 132 5.74 1.22 -7.98
CA PRO A 132 6.93 1.63 -8.71
C PRO A 132 6.54 2.42 -9.96
N GLU A 133 7.11 3.60 -10.17
CA GLU A 133 6.79 4.45 -11.33
C GLU A 133 7.08 3.74 -12.65
N ASP A 134 8.13 2.97 -12.68
CA ASP A 134 8.45 1.99 -13.72
C ASP A 134 9.53 1.01 -13.21
N PHE A 135 9.66 -0.12 -13.89
CA PHE A 135 10.71 -1.11 -13.60
C PHE A 135 12.11 -0.48 -13.65
N MET A 136 12.34 0.44 -14.55
CA MET A 136 13.61 1.12 -14.76
C MET A 136 14.02 1.93 -13.52
N THR A 137 13.12 2.76 -13.00
CA THR A 137 13.39 3.57 -11.80
C THR A 137 13.66 2.68 -10.59
N HIS A 138 12.89 1.59 -10.44
CA HIS A 138 13.09 0.67 -9.33
C HIS A 138 14.41 -0.08 -9.44
N ALA A 139 14.74 -0.60 -10.61
CA ALA A 139 16.02 -1.27 -10.87
C ALA A 139 17.22 -0.32 -10.66
N ALA A 140 17.12 0.92 -11.13
CA ALA A 140 18.16 1.94 -10.95
C ALA A 140 18.45 2.21 -9.46
N VAL A 141 17.40 2.32 -8.64
CA VAL A 141 17.54 2.48 -7.18
C VAL A 141 18.20 1.27 -6.54
N GLN A 142 17.79 0.05 -6.93
CA GLN A 142 18.33 -1.20 -6.37
C GLN A 142 19.83 -1.38 -6.64
N VAL A 143 20.30 -0.93 -7.79
CA VAL A 143 21.73 -1.06 -8.16
C VAL A 143 22.54 0.21 -7.88
N GLY A 144 21.93 1.24 -7.25
CA GLY A 144 22.61 2.50 -6.90
C GLY A 144 23.00 3.36 -8.10
N LEU A 145 22.37 3.18 -9.27
CA LEU A 145 22.63 3.93 -10.50
C LEU A 145 21.47 4.90 -10.82
N PRO A 146 21.51 6.14 -10.34
CA PRO A 146 20.49 7.13 -10.72
C PRO A 146 20.53 7.39 -12.22
N ILE A 147 19.37 7.35 -12.88
CA ILE A 147 19.26 7.61 -14.31
C ILE A 147 18.87 9.10 -14.50
N PRO A 148 19.75 9.94 -15.05
CA PRO A 148 19.42 11.32 -15.39
C PRO A 148 18.23 11.40 -16.34
N ALA A 149 17.43 12.48 -16.22
CA ALA A 149 16.17 12.64 -16.95
C ALA A 149 16.35 12.51 -18.48
N GLU A 150 17.44 13.06 -19.01
CA GLU A 150 17.75 13.03 -20.44
C GLU A 150 18.01 11.64 -21.02
N TYR A 151 18.36 10.65 -20.18
CA TYR A 151 18.61 9.26 -20.62
C TYR A 151 17.43 8.31 -20.37
N ARG A 152 16.40 8.74 -19.65
CA ARG A 152 15.30 7.85 -19.24
C ARG A 152 14.59 7.19 -20.40
N ASP A 153 14.28 7.95 -21.45
CA ASP A 153 13.58 7.41 -22.62
C ASP A 153 14.42 6.39 -23.38
N GLY A 154 15.73 6.64 -23.51
CA GLY A 154 16.66 5.70 -24.14
C GLY A 154 16.81 4.41 -23.36
N VAL A 155 16.92 4.50 -22.03
CA VAL A 155 17.01 3.33 -21.15
C VAL A 155 15.72 2.52 -21.19
N ARG A 156 14.55 3.16 -21.13
CA ARG A 156 13.25 2.49 -21.25
C ARG A 156 13.12 1.72 -22.55
N LEU A 157 13.44 2.37 -23.68
CA LEU A 157 13.37 1.73 -25.00
C LEU A 157 14.29 0.52 -25.09
N ASN A 158 15.49 0.58 -24.51
CA ASN A 158 16.42 -0.54 -24.49
C ASN A 158 15.92 -1.69 -23.59
N LEU A 159 15.32 -1.39 -22.45
CA LEU A 159 14.71 -2.41 -21.57
C LEU A 159 13.53 -3.09 -22.25
N GLU A 160 12.66 -2.36 -22.95
CA GLU A 160 11.54 -2.90 -23.72
C GLU A 160 12.04 -3.84 -24.84
N ARG A 161 13.08 -3.44 -25.56
CA ARG A 161 13.72 -4.28 -26.58
C ARG A 161 14.32 -5.55 -25.98
N SER A 162 15.06 -5.44 -24.88
CA SER A 162 15.63 -6.58 -24.16
C SER A 162 14.56 -7.55 -23.68
N ARG A 163 13.46 -7.03 -23.16
CA ARG A 163 12.31 -7.83 -22.76
C ARG A 163 11.72 -8.59 -23.95
N ALA A 164 11.48 -7.90 -25.07
CA ALA A 164 10.94 -8.54 -26.28
C ALA A 164 11.87 -9.65 -26.83
N ILE A 165 13.19 -9.48 -26.73
CA ILE A 165 14.16 -10.51 -27.10
C ILE A 165 14.15 -11.69 -26.12
N ALA A 166 13.97 -11.43 -24.82
CA ALA A 166 13.95 -12.48 -23.80
C ALA A 166 12.60 -13.23 -23.73
N GLU A 167 11.51 -12.64 -24.19
CA GLU A 167 10.17 -13.22 -24.09
C GLU A 167 10.04 -14.63 -24.67
N PRO A 168 10.59 -14.96 -25.86
CA PRO A 168 10.57 -16.32 -26.38
C PRO A 168 11.36 -17.32 -25.51
N LEU A 169 12.44 -16.87 -24.85
CA LEU A 169 13.24 -17.70 -23.94
C LEU A 169 12.49 -17.94 -22.62
N LEU A 170 11.82 -16.90 -22.10
CA LEU A 170 11.02 -17.00 -20.88
C LEU A 170 9.75 -17.86 -21.06
N ALA A 171 9.27 -17.98 -22.30
CA ALA A 171 8.12 -18.83 -22.64
C ALA A 171 8.48 -20.32 -22.80
N LEU A 172 9.78 -20.66 -22.85
CA LEU A 172 10.23 -22.06 -22.91
C LEU A 172 9.91 -22.77 -21.60
N GLN A 173 9.09 -23.81 -21.71
CA GLN A 173 8.92 -24.76 -20.61
C GLN A 173 10.14 -25.68 -20.58
N LEU A 174 11.03 -25.47 -19.62
CA LEU A 174 12.14 -26.38 -19.38
C LEU A 174 11.60 -27.63 -18.68
N ASP A 175 11.96 -28.80 -19.18
CA ASP A 175 11.74 -30.08 -18.49
C ASP A 175 12.53 -30.05 -17.17
N GLY A 176 11.95 -30.56 -16.08
CA GLY A 176 12.62 -30.60 -14.77
C GLY A 176 13.88 -31.49 -14.74
N SER A 177 14.20 -32.18 -15.85
CA SER A 177 15.44 -32.95 -16.05
C SER A 177 16.57 -32.12 -16.67
N VAL A 178 16.32 -30.87 -17.08
CA VAL A 178 17.40 -29.99 -17.61
C VAL A 178 18.20 -29.49 -16.41
N GLU A 179 19.44 -30.02 -16.30
CA GLU A 179 20.38 -29.57 -15.28
C GLU A 179 20.71 -28.08 -15.46
N SER A 180 20.74 -27.35 -14.35
CA SER A 180 21.30 -25.99 -14.30
C SER A 180 22.79 -26.06 -14.74
N ALA A 181 23.25 -25.01 -15.45
CA ALA A 181 24.62 -24.90 -15.95
C ALA A 181 25.66 -25.36 -14.92
N THR A 182 26.69 -26.00 -15.41
CA THR A 182 27.84 -26.59 -14.66
C THR A 182 28.25 -25.72 -13.47
N VAL A 183 28.17 -26.26 -12.27
CA VAL A 183 28.76 -25.66 -11.06
C VAL A 183 30.28 -25.79 -11.20
N PHE A 184 30.98 -24.64 -11.20
CA PHE A 184 32.45 -24.67 -11.12
C PHE A 184 32.81 -25.05 -9.68
N GLU A 185 33.31 -26.26 -9.49
CA GLU A 185 33.97 -26.61 -8.24
C GLU A 185 35.38 -26.01 -8.28
N SER A 186 35.71 -25.23 -7.25
CA SER A 186 37.03 -24.62 -7.03
C SER A 186 37.98 -25.59 -6.37
#